data_1feb886d7e95b70fe0e1bbfe03c224f1
#
_entry.id   1feb886d7e95b70fe0e1bbfe03c224f1
#
_cell.length_a   1.000
_cell.length_b   1.000
_cell.length_c   1.000
_cell.angle_alpha   90.00
_cell.angle_beta   90.00
_cell.angle_gamma   90.00
#
_symmetry.space_group_name_H-M   'P 1'
#
loop_
_entity.id
_entity.type
_entity.pdbx_description
1 polymer ?
#
loop_
_entity_poly.entity_id
_entity_poly.type
_entity_poly.pdbx_seq_one_letter_code
_entity_poly.pdbx_strand_id
1 'polypeptide(L)'
;MQDDAENDVQQEEIRHTDREISIRELKQMTMTELTETARKLEVEGYSGLKKQDLIFKILQQGIEAAGSIYGEGTLEILPDGFGFLRSSDYSYLPGPDDIYVSPSQIRKFNLRTGDTIQGHVRPPKEGERYFALLKVEAVNYESPEVARDRILFDNLTPLHPDERFRLETTQQEVSTRIMDLISPIGKGQRGLIVAAPFTGKTVLLQKIANAVAQNHPEVYVIVLLVDERPEEVTDMQRSVKGEVVASTFDEPHERHVQVAEMVLNKARRLVEHKRDVIILLDSITRLARAYNTIVPASGKVLSGGVDANALQRPKRFFGAARNVEEGGSLTILATALIETGSRMDDVIFEEFKGTGNMEIHLDR
;
A
#
# COMPACT_ATOMS: atom_id res chain seq x y z
N MET A 1 -7.81 49.82 -16.77
CA MET A 1 -8.52 49.21 -15.62
C MET A 1 -9.68 48.29 -16.01
N GLN A 2 -10.34 48.46 -17.17
CA GLN A 2 -11.34 47.48 -17.66
C GLN A 2 -10.71 46.38 -18.53
N ASP A 3 -9.65 46.68 -19.26
CA ASP A 3 -8.95 45.68 -20.11
C ASP A 3 -8.13 44.64 -19.33
N ASP A 4 -7.67 44.99 -18.11
CA ASP A 4 -6.91 44.04 -17.27
C ASP A 4 -7.81 42.99 -16.62
N ALA A 5 -9.08 43.32 -16.33
CA ALA A 5 -10.03 42.36 -15.72
C ALA A 5 -10.59 41.33 -16.74
N GLU A 6 -10.72 41.71 -18.02
CA GLU A 6 -11.14 40.76 -19.08
C GLU A 6 -10.01 39.78 -19.46
N ASN A 7 -8.76 40.23 -19.35
CA ASN A 7 -7.60 39.36 -19.60
C ASN A 7 -7.37 38.32 -18.47
N ASP A 8 -7.64 38.69 -17.23
CA ASP A 8 -7.56 37.75 -16.09
C ASP A 8 -8.67 36.71 -16.13
N VAL A 9 -9.88 37.06 -16.52
CA VAL A 9 -11.01 36.12 -16.66
C VAL A 9 -10.77 35.17 -17.85
N GLN A 10 -10.21 35.64 -18.97
CA GLN A 10 -9.84 34.77 -20.09
C GLN A 10 -8.63 33.87 -19.77
N GLN A 11 -7.69 34.31 -18.93
CA GLN A 11 -6.59 33.47 -18.47
C GLN A 11 -7.04 32.42 -17.42
N GLU A 12 -8.06 32.69 -16.61
CA GLU A 12 -8.68 31.71 -15.73
C GLU A 12 -9.55 30.69 -16.51
N GLU A 13 -10.28 31.11 -17.53
CA GLU A 13 -11.04 30.16 -18.39
C GLU A 13 -10.13 29.27 -19.24
N ILE A 14 -8.97 29.76 -19.70
CA ILE A 14 -7.97 28.96 -20.42
C ILE A 14 -7.27 27.96 -19.47
N ARG A 15 -7.11 28.30 -18.18
CA ARG A 15 -6.58 27.38 -17.16
C ARG A 15 -7.57 26.26 -16.76
N HIS A 16 -8.86 26.40 -17.06
CA HIS A 16 -9.88 25.37 -16.77
C HIS A 16 -10.07 24.33 -17.88
N THR A 17 -9.52 24.54 -19.08
CA THR A 17 -9.65 23.60 -20.22
C THR A 17 -8.48 22.63 -20.39
N ASP A 18 -7.37 22.79 -19.64
CA ASP A 18 -6.16 21.94 -19.72
C ASP A 18 -5.91 21.12 -18.43
N ARG A 19 -6.95 20.71 -17.70
CA ARG A 19 -6.77 19.69 -16.65
C ARG A 19 -6.62 18.34 -17.35
N GLU A 20 -5.37 17.89 -17.49
CA GLU A 20 -5.07 16.49 -17.80
C GLU A 20 -5.86 15.59 -16.84
N ILE A 21 -6.71 14.75 -17.39
CA ILE A 21 -7.52 13.80 -16.60
C ILE A 21 -6.55 12.82 -15.94
N SER A 22 -6.43 12.90 -14.62
CA SER A 22 -5.59 11.99 -13.84
C SER A 22 -6.32 10.65 -13.62
N ILE A 23 -5.67 9.54 -13.95
CA ILE A 23 -6.17 8.19 -13.64
C ILE A 23 -6.51 8.06 -12.15
N ARG A 24 -5.69 8.65 -11.27
CA ARG A 24 -5.90 8.64 -9.82
C ARG A 24 -7.18 9.34 -9.40
N GLU A 25 -7.48 10.51 -9.97
CA GLU A 25 -8.72 11.24 -9.67
C GLU A 25 -9.95 10.43 -10.07
N LEU A 26 -9.95 9.81 -11.26
CA LEU A 26 -11.05 8.96 -11.71
C LEU A 26 -11.28 7.75 -10.77
N LYS A 27 -10.22 7.15 -10.26
CA LYS A 27 -10.33 6.01 -9.33
C LYS A 27 -10.97 6.39 -8.00
N GLN A 28 -10.76 7.62 -7.53
CA GLN A 28 -11.34 8.15 -6.28
C GLN A 28 -12.81 8.56 -6.43
N MET A 29 -13.28 8.83 -7.66
CA MET A 29 -14.65 9.23 -7.92
C MET A 29 -15.67 8.14 -7.60
N THR A 30 -16.86 8.55 -7.17
CA THR A 30 -18.02 7.67 -7.00
C THR A 30 -18.59 7.26 -8.38
N MET A 31 -19.44 6.23 -8.42
CA MET A 31 -20.10 5.83 -9.66
C MET A 31 -20.94 6.97 -10.28
N THR A 32 -21.55 7.81 -9.46
CA THR A 32 -22.34 8.97 -9.91
C THR A 32 -21.46 10.00 -10.60
N GLU A 33 -20.36 10.38 -9.98
CA GLU A 33 -19.40 11.34 -10.54
C GLU A 33 -18.75 10.82 -11.83
N LEU A 34 -18.39 9.53 -11.87
CA LEU A 34 -17.87 8.88 -13.09
C LEU A 34 -18.88 8.87 -14.23
N THR A 35 -20.16 8.63 -13.92
CA THR A 35 -21.23 8.65 -14.91
C THR A 35 -21.44 10.06 -15.49
N GLU A 36 -21.36 11.08 -14.63
CA GLU A 36 -21.43 12.48 -15.07
C GLU A 36 -20.22 12.87 -15.93
N THR A 37 -19.01 12.41 -15.54
CA THR A 37 -17.78 12.65 -16.31
C THR A 37 -17.86 11.95 -17.68
N ALA A 38 -18.31 10.70 -17.72
CA ALA A 38 -18.52 9.96 -18.98
C ALA A 38 -19.51 10.67 -19.90
N ARG A 39 -20.58 11.25 -19.33
CA ARG A 39 -21.57 12.03 -20.07
C ARG A 39 -21.00 13.32 -20.65
N LYS A 40 -20.16 14.04 -19.87
CA LYS A 40 -19.49 15.26 -20.33
C LYS A 40 -18.50 15.01 -21.46
N LEU A 41 -17.85 13.83 -21.43
CA LEU A 41 -16.87 13.41 -22.45
C LEU A 41 -17.52 12.65 -23.61
N GLU A 42 -18.85 12.59 -23.68
CA GLU A 42 -19.62 11.90 -24.74
C GLU A 42 -19.21 10.42 -24.94
N VAL A 43 -18.86 9.73 -23.85
CA VAL A 43 -18.47 8.31 -23.88
C VAL A 43 -19.66 7.45 -24.28
N GLU A 44 -19.56 6.69 -25.36
CA GLU A 44 -20.63 5.79 -25.79
C GLU A 44 -20.75 4.53 -24.91
N GLY A 45 -21.98 4.10 -24.60
CA GLY A 45 -22.25 2.84 -23.91
C GLY A 45 -21.71 2.76 -22.49
N TYR A 46 -21.73 3.87 -21.74
CA TYR A 46 -21.28 3.94 -20.35
C TYR A 46 -22.26 3.35 -19.33
N SER A 47 -23.50 3.12 -19.72
CA SER A 47 -24.59 2.67 -18.84
C SER A 47 -24.43 1.19 -18.48
N GLY A 48 -24.55 0.84 -17.19
CA GLY A 48 -24.49 -0.54 -16.69
C GLY A 48 -23.08 -1.16 -16.58
N LEU A 49 -22.03 -0.39 -16.79
CA LEU A 49 -20.65 -0.85 -16.64
C LEU A 49 -20.21 -0.92 -15.17
N LYS A 50 -19.29 -1.82 -14.86
CA LYS A 50 -18.57 -1.81 -13.59
C LYS A 50 -17.66 -0.58 -13.50
N LYS A 51 -17.30 -0.16 -12.27
CA LYS A 51 -16.48 1.02 -12.04
C LYS A 51 -15.18 1.03 -12.87
N GLN A 52 -14.48 -0.08 -12.91
CA GLN A 52 -13.21 -0.23 -13.66
C GLN A 52 -13.40 -0.10 -15.17
N ASP A 53 -14.44 -0.73 -15.71
CA ASP A 53 -14.74 -0.68 -17.16
C ASP A 53 -15.17 0.74 -17.59
N LEU A 54 -15.89 1.45 -16.70
CA LEU A 54 -16.29 2.83 -16.94
C LEU A 54 -15.07 3.77 -16.92
N ILE A 55 -14.16 3.62 -15.95
CA ILE A 55 -12.90 4.36 -15.90
C ILE A 55 -12.09 4.10 -17.18
N PHE A 56 -11.97 2.83 -17.60
CA PHE A 56 -11.25 2.47 -18.82
C PHE A 56 -11.79 3.21 -20.04
N LYS A 57 -13.12 3.26 -20.22
CA LYS A 57 -13.74 3.98 -21.35
C LYS A 57 -13.55 5.50 -21.28
N ILE A 58 -13.65 6.08 -20.09
CA ILE A 58 -13.40 7.51 -19.88
C ILE A 58 -11.96 7.85 -20.27
N LEU A 59 -11.00 7.03 -19.83
CA LEU A 59 -9.58 7.20 -20.16
C LEU A 59 -9.34 7.06 -21.66
N GLN A 60 -9.93 6.07 -22.31
CA GLN A 60 -9.81 5.87 -23.76
C GLN A 60 -10.28 7.10 -24.54
N GLN A 61 -11.45 7.62 -24.22
CA GLN A 61 -12.00 8.82 -24.87
C GLN A 61 -11.16 10.07 -24.57
N GLY A 62 -10.72 10.24 -23.32
CA GLY A 62 -9.88 11.38 -22.91
C GLY A 62 -8.53 11.39 -23.62
N ILE A 63 -7.92 10.23 -23.86
CA ILE A 63 -6.65 10.14 -24.58
C ILE A 63 -6.82 10.41 -26.07
N GLU A 64 -7.92 9.98 -26.69
CA GLU A 64 -8.22 10.32 -28.08
C GLU A 64 -8.27 11.83 -28.29
N ALA A 65 -8.74 12.58 -27.27
CA ALA A 65 -8.79 14.05 -27.30
C ALA A 65 -7.43 14.71 -26.98
N ALA A 66 -6.66 14.18 -26.02
CA ALA A 66 -5.45 14.84 -25.47
C ALA A 66 -4.12 14.22 -25.92
N GLY A 67 -4.12 13.03 -26.55
CA GLY A 67 -2.93 12.32 -27.05
C GLY A 67 -2.18 11.49 -26.00
N SER A 68 -2.19 11.87 -24.73
CA SER A 68 -1.64 11.11 -23.60
C SER A 68 -2.31 11.50 -22.29
N ILE A 69 -2.28 10.62 -21.31
CA ILE A 69 -2.80 10.88 -19.96
C ILE A 69 -1.69 10.59 -18.95
N TYR A 70 -1.72 11.31 -17.83
CA TYR A 70 -0.83 11.06 -16.70
C TYR A 70 -1.35 9.89 -15.87
N GLY A 71 -0.49 8.88 -15.66
CA GLY A 71 -0.79 7.68 -14.89
C GLY A 71 0.18 7.45 -13.75
N GLU A 72 -0.32 6.89 -12.65
CA GLU A 72 0.45 6.46 -11.49
C GLU A 72 0.02 5.06 -11.07
N GLY A 73 0.99 4.26 -10.59
CA GLY A 73 0.72 2.96 -9.99
C GLY A 73 1.96 2.31 -9.42
N THR A 74 1.76 1.25 -8.65
CA THR A 74 2.84 0.45 -8.07
C THR A 74 3.19 -0.70 -9.01
N LEU A 75 4.46 -0.81 -9.39
CA LEU A 75 4.93 -1.81 -10.33
C LEU A 75 4.92 -3.22 -9.75
N GLU A 76 4.27 -4.13 -10.44
CA GLU A 76 4.43 -5.57 -10.29
C GLU A 76 5.12 -6.12 -11.54
N ILE A 77 6.32 -6.70 -11.37
CA ILE A 77 7.06 -7.36 -12.47
C ILE A 77 6.69 -8.83 -12.49
N LEU A 78 6.27 -9.32 -13.66
CA LEU A 78 5.92 -10.71 -13.87
C LEU A 78 7.15 -11.55 -14.29
N PRO A 79 7.08 -12.88 -14.16
CA PRO A 79 8.20 -13.77 -14.49
C PRO A 79 8.74 -13.60 -15.91
N ASP A 80 7.90 -13.19 -16.87
CA ASP A 80 8.25 -12.93 -18.26
C ASP A 80 9.06 -11.65 -18.46
N GLY A 81 9.31 -10.87 -17.39
CA GLY A 81 10.16 -9.69 -17.40
C GLY A 81 9.49 -8.38 -17.81
N PHE A 82 8.20 -8.38 -18.10
CA PHE A 82 7.38 -7.17 -18.22
C PHE A 82 6.63 -6.92 -16.91
N GLY A 83 5.99 -5.78 -16.77
CA GLY A 83 5.24 -5.46 -15.55
C GLY A 83 3.95 -4.70 -15.81
N PHE A 84 3.19 -4.52 -14.73
CA PHE A 84 1.99 -3.69 -14.68
C PHE A 84 2.06 -2.73 -13.50
N LEU A 85 1.56 -1.52 -13.70
CA LEU A 85 1.30 -0.59 -12.61
C LEU A 85 -0.08 -0.90 -12.03
N ARG A 86 -0.08 -1.38 -10.79
CA ARG A 86 -1.28 -1.74 -10.02
C ARG A 86 -1.74 -0.59 -9.14
N SER A 87 -3.05 -0.50 -8.90
CA SER A 87 -3.60 0.50 -7.99
C SER A 87 -3.73 -0.04 -6.56
N SER A 88 -3.34 0.78 -5.58
CA SER A 88 -3.60 0.52 -4.16
C SER A 88 -5.11 0.54 -3.82
N ASP A 89 -5.91 1.33 -4.56
CA ASP A 89 -7.36 1.42 -4.36
C ASP A 89 -8.08 0.08 -4.57
N TYR A 90 -7.47 -0.81 -5.35
CA TYR A 90 -7.95 -2.20 -5.55
C TYR A 90 -7.05 -3.22 -4.87
N SER A 91 -6.30 -2.81 -3.87
CA SER A 91 -5.35 -3.67 -3.14
C SER A 91 -4.43 -4.45 -4.09
N TYR A 92 -3.97 -3.78 -5.15
CA TYR A 92 -3.10 -4.34 -6.20
C TYR A 92 -3.69 -5.53 -6.98
N LEU A 93 -5.02 -5.68 -7.01
CA LEU A 93 -5.70 -6.65 -7.88
C LEU A 93 -5.46 -6.32 -9.35
N PRO A 94 -5.22 -7.33 -10.22
CA PRO A 94 -5.21 -7.14 -11.64
C PRO A 94 -6.54 -6.55 -12.15
N GLY A 95 -6.46 -5.53 -12.99
CA GLY A 95 -7.61 -4.85 -13.55
C GLY A 95 -7.43 -4.43 -15.01
N PRO A 96 -8.52 -4.09 -15.72
CA PRO A 96 -8.45 -3.62 -17.09
C PRO A 96 -7.77 -2.26 -17.24
N ASP A 97 -7.71 -1.50 -16.15
CA ASP A 97 -7.09 -0.17 -16.03
C ASP A 97 -5.60 -0.22 -15.62
N ASP A 98 -5.01 -1.42 -15.58
CA ASP A 98 -3.59 -1.58 -15.35
C ASP A 98 -2.76 -1.03 -16.52
N ILE A 99 -1.60 -0.47 -16.20
CA ILE A 99 -0.71 0.13 -17.17
C ILE A 99 0.47 -0.81 -17.42
N TYR A 100 0.61 -1.26 -18.65
CA TYR A 100 1.72 -2.12 -19.06
C TYR A 100 3.05 -1.36 -19.05
N VAL A 101 4.08 -1.99 -18.49
CA VAL A 101 5.47 -1.51 -18.46
C VAL A 101 6.37 -2.48 -19.20
N SER A 102 7.07 -1.99 -20.20
CA SER A 102 7.91 -2.82 -21.06
C SER A 102 9.20 -3.29 -20.36
N PRO A 103 9.76 -4.47 -20.74
CA PRO A 103 11.05 -4.92 -20.22
C PRO A 103 12.20 -3.95 -20.47
N SER A 104 12.14 -3.18 -21.56
CA SER A 104 13.13 -2.16 -21.89
C SER A 104 13.13 -1.00 -20.91
N GLN A 105 11.95 -0.52 -20.49
CA GLN A 105 11.81 0.53 -19.46
C GLN A 105 12.27 0.02 -18.10
N ILE A 106 11.87 -1.20 -17.72
CA ILE A 106 12.30 -1.84 -16.47
C ILE A 106 13.82 -1.89 -16.38
N ARG A 107 14.50 -2.34 -17.44
CA ARG A 107 15.97 -2.40 -17.47
C ARG A 107 16.62 -1.01 -17.51
N LYS A 108 16.07 -0.08 -18.31
CA LYS A 108 16.63 1.27 -18.48
C LYS A 108 16.71 2.03 -17.18
N PHE A 109 15.66 1.96 -16.36
CA PHE A 109 15.56 2.70 -15.10
C PHE A 109 15.82 1.84 -13.86
N ASN A 110 16.28 0.58 -14.03
CA ASN A 110 16.51 -0.37 -12.94
C ASN A 110 15.28 -0.52 -12.00
N LEU A 111 14.08 -0.58 -12.62
CA LEU A 111 12.82 -0.67 -11.90
C LEU A 111 12.66 -2.03 -11.22
N ARG A 112 11.99 -2.05 -10.08
CA ARG A 112 11.72 -3.25 -9.29
C ARG A 112 10.26 -3.31 -8.85
N THR A 113 9.79 -4.50 -8.56
CA THR A 113 8.47 -4.67 -7.93
C THR A 113 8.39 -3.84 -6.66
N GLY A 114 7.27 -3.10 -6.51
CA GLY A 114 7.04 -2.17 -5.42
C GLY A 114 7.38 -0.71 -5.75
N ASP A 115 8.10 -0.41 -6.84
CA ASP A 115 8.31 0.98 -7.26
C ASP A 115 6.99 1.65 -7.63
N THR A 116 6.73 2.81 -7.08
CA THR A 116 5.62 3.69 -7.51
C THR A 116 6.11 4.51 -8.69
N ILE A 117 5.48 4.32 -9.85
CA ILE A 117 5.88 4.95 -11.10
C ILE A 117 4.82 5.93 -11.53
N GLN A 118 5.25 7.11 -11.94
CA GLN A 118 4.43 8.17 -12.51
C GLN A 118 4.92 8.49 -13.91
N GLY A 119 3.99 8.76 -14.83
CA GLY A 119 4.37 9.13 -16.18
C GLY A 119 3.21 9.15 -17.17
N HIS A 120 3.54 9.45 -18.41
CA HIS A 120 2.56 9.49 -19.50
C HIS A 120 2.25 8.10 -20.03
N VAL A 121 0.98 7.84 -20.23
CA VAL A 121 0.44 6.59 -20.77
C VAL A 121 -0.29 6.83 -22.09
N ARG A 122 -0.30 5.82 -22.95
CA ARG A 122 -1.07 5.79 -24.19
C ARG A 122 -2.18 4.76 -24.13
N PRO A 123 -3.22 4.92 -24.95
CA PRO A 123 -4.28 3.93 -25.07
C PRO A 123 -3.75 2.61 -25.68
N PRO A 124 -4.49 1.50 -25.49
CA PRO A 124 -4.22 0.26 -26.19
C PRO A 124 -4.28 0.48 -27.71
N LYS A 125 -3.32 -0.09 -28.45
CA LYS A 125 -3.37 -0.19 -29.90
C LYS A 125 -4.27 -1.37 -30.32
N GLU A 126 -4.56 -1.46 -31.62
CA GLU A 126 -5.31 -2.58 -32.18
C GLU A 126 -4.64 -3.92 -31.80
N GLY A 127 -5.39 -4.80 -31.12
CA GLY A 127 -4.88 -6.07 -30.56
C GLY A 127 -4.30 -6.01 -29.16
N GLU A 128 -4.06 -4.84 -28.58
CA GLU A 128 -3.62 -4.67 -27.18
C GLU A 128 -4.83 -4.57 -26.23
N ARG A 129 -4.66 -5.01 -24.99
CA ARG A 129 -5.73 -4.96 -23.95
C ARG A 129 -5.53 -3.88 -22.91
N TYR A 130 -4.28 -3.42 -22.70
CA TYR A 130 -3.90 -2.55 -21.60
C TYR A 130 -3.35 -1.23 -22.09
N PHE A 131 -3.51 -0.19 -21.27
CA PHE A 131 -2.74 1.03 -21.42
C PHE A 131 -1.25 0.73 -21.37
N ALA A 132 -0.42 1.54 -22.01
CA ALA A 132 1.02 1.33 -21.99
C ALA A 132 1.75 2.60 -21.54
N LEU A 133 2.71 2.44 -20.64
CA LEU A 133 3.57 3.52 -20.19
C LEU A 133 4.47 3.98 -21.35
N LEU A 134 4.37 5.26 -21.73
CA LEU A 134 5.19 5.88 -22.76
C LEU A 134 6.50 6.42 -22.18
N LYS A 135 6.38 7.24 -21.14
CA LYS A 135 7.49 7.96 -20.52
C LYS A 135 7.40 7.86 -19.01
N VAL A 136 8.49 7.44 -18.37
CA VAL A 136 8.65 7.50 -16.93
C VAL A 136 9.06 8.93 -16.56
N GLU A 137 8.31 9.59 -15.70
CA GLU A 137 8.62 10.94 -15.23
C GLU A 137 9.12 10.97 -13.81
N ALA A 138 8.56 10.11 -12.95
CA ALA A 138 9.05 9.94 -11.60
C ALA A 138 8.99 8.46 -11.16
N VAL A 139 9.89 8.08 -10.26
CA VAL A 139 9.93 6.79 -9.56
C VAL A 139 10.03 7.08 -8.08
N ASN A 140 9.07 6.59 -7.30
CA ASN A 140 8.96 6.86 -5.86
C ASN A 140 9.02 8.36 -5.52
N TYR A 141 8.39 9.19 -6.38
CA TYR A 141 8.31 10.65 -6.27
C TYR A 141 9.64 11.41 -6.48
N GLU A 142 10.64 10.75 -7.06
CA GLU A 142 11.94 11.33 -7.43
C GLU A 142 12.23 11.13 -8.92
N SER A 143 13.27 11.81 -9.42
CA SER A 143 13.66 11.64 -10.83
C SER A 143 14.12 10.20 -11.13
N PRO A 144 13.85 9.67 -12.34
CA PRO A 144 14.23 8.31 -12.69
C PRO A 144 15.75 8.05 -12.62
N GLU A 145 16.57 9.08 -12.74
CA GLU A 145 18.03 9.02 -12.62
C GLU A 145 18.44 8.69 -11.18
N VAL A 146 17.86 9.39 -10.20
CA VAL A 146 18.09 9.13 -8.77
C VAL A 146 17.65 7.71 -8.40
N ALA A 147 16.46 7.32 -8.86
CA ALA A 147 15.93 5.99 -8.61
C ALA A 147 16.82 4.86 -9.18
N ARG A 148 17.46 5.09 -10.33
CA ARG A 148 18.35 4.10 -10.95
C ARG A 148 19.59 3.82 -10.10
N ASP A 149 20.16 4.84 -9.47
CA ASP A 149 21.44 4.78 -8.76
C ASP A 149 21.26 4.56 -7.24
N ARG A 150 20.02 4.28 -6.76
CA ARG A 150 19.70 4.04 -5.37
C ARG A 150 20.40 2.81 -4.78
N ILE A 151 20.70 2.87 -3.48
CA ILE A 151 21.17 1.71 -2.71
C ILE A 151 19.97 0.80 -2.41
N LEU A 152 20.12 -0.50 -2.69
CA LEU A 152 19.06 -1.46 -2.45
C LEU A 152 18.85 -1.70 -0.95
N PHE A 153 17.61 -1.93 -0.54
CA PHE A 153 17.19 -2.13 0.85
C PHE A 153 18.05 -3.16 1.62
N ASP A 154 18.39 -4.27 0.97
CA ASP A 154 19.19 -5.33 1.60
C ASP A 154 20.66 -4.94 1.85
N ASN A 155 21.13 -3.87 1.21
CA ASN A 155 22.49 -3.33 1.36
C ASN A 155 22.55 -2.11 2.30
N LEU A 156 21.39 -1.64 2.80
CA LEU A 156 21.34 -0.53 3.74
C LEU A 156 21.78 -0.97 5.14
N THR A 157 22.46 -0.08 5.85
CA THR A 157 23.00 -0.35 7.20
C THR A 157 21.91 -0.25 8.27
N PRO A 158 21.52 -1.37 8.92
CA PRO A 158 20.46 -1.35 9.93
C PRO A 158 20.92 -0.73 11.25
N LEU A 159 20.09 0.13 11.81
CA LEU A 159 20.27 0.72 13.13
C LEU A 159 19.16 0.32 14.11
N HIS A 160 19.41 0.49 15.40
CA HIS A 160 18.34 0.43 16.39
C HIS A 160 17.40 1.64 16.25
N PRO A 161 16.12 1.50 16.65
CA PRO A 161 15.20 2.64 16.73
C PRO A 161 15.71 3.66 17.76
N ASP A 162 16.11 4.84 17.33
CA ASP A 162 16.62 5.94 18.16
C ASP A 162 15.74 7.19 18.13
N GLU A 163 14.88 7.30 17.13
CA GLU A 163 13.86 8.34 16.99
C GLU A 163 12.47 7.76 17.21
N ARG A 164 11.67 8.37 18.11
CA ARG A 164 10.32 7.87 18.41
C ARG A 164 9.26 8.54 17.59
N PHE A 165 8.19 7.81 17.28
CA PHE A 165 6.91 8.38 16.87
C PHE A 165 6.23 8.99 18.09
N ARG A 166 5.75 10.22 17.96
CA ARG A 166 4.88 10.84 18.95
C ARG A 166 3.43 10.52 18.59
N LEU A 167 2.77 9.76 19.46
CA LEU A 167 1.37 9.32 19.26
C LEU A 167 0.36 10.15 20.04
N GLU A 168 0.79 10.98 20.98
CA GLU A 168 -0.08 11.87 21.72
C GLU A 168 -0.67 12.93 20.79
N THR A 169 -2.01 13.02 20.74
CA THR A 169 -2.74 14.01 19.91
C THR A 169 -3.55 14.96 20.74
N THR A 170 -4.57 14.46 21.47
CA THR A 170 -5.46 15.25 22.32
C THR A 170 -5.47 14.72 23.77
N GLN A 171 -5.90 15.55 24.72
CA GLN A 171 -5.99 15.13 26.12
C GLN A 171 -7.00 13.98 26.35
N GLN A 172 -8.03 13.87 25.50
CA GLN A 172 -9.05 12.83 25.58
C GLN A 172 -8.59 11.49 25.03
N GLU A 173 -7.57 11.50 24.14
CA GLU A 173 -7.04 10.27 23.56
C GLU A 173 -6.03 9.60 24.51
N VAL A 174 -6.58 8.79 25.41
CA VAL A 174 -5.78 8.15 26.48
C VAL A 174 -4.92 7.00 25.96
N SER A 175 -5.40 6.22 24.98
CA SER A 175 -4.74 5.02 24.51
C SER A 175 -3.34 5.32 23.94
N THR A 176 -3.24 6.29 23.04
CA THR A 176 -1.97 6.67 22.40
C THR A 176 -1.01 7.36 23.38
N ARG A 177 -1.55 8.09 24.37
CA ARG A 177 -0.75 8.68 25.46
C ARG A 177 -0.15 7.61 26.36
N ILE A 178 -0.90 6.55 26.70
CA ILE A 178 -0.39 5.40 27.44
C ILE A 178 0.73 4.73 26.66
N MET A 179 0.56 4.54 25.36
CA MET A 179 1.62 3.96 24.51
C MET A 179 2.90 4.81 24.55
N ASP A 180 2.80 6.12 24.38
CA ASP A 180 3.97 7.02 24.44
C ASP A 180 4.72 6.97 25.77
N LEU A 181 4.02 6.67 26.89
CA LEU A 181 4.61 6.61 28.22
C LEU A 181 5.19 5.25 28.59
N ILE A 182 4.53 4.15 28.18
CA ILE A 182 4.83 2.80 28.65
C ILE A 182 5.54 1.97 27.58
N SER A 183 5.13 2.11 26.32
CA SER A 183 5.65 1.34 25.17
C SER A 183 5.86 2.25 23.97
N PRO A 184 6.79 3.22 24.03
CA PRO A 184 7.06 4.14 22.94
C PRO A 184 7.49 3.37 21.69
N ILE A 185 6.99 3.81 20.53
CA ILE A 185 7.31 3.22 19.23
C ILE A 185 8.39 4.06 18.57
N GLY A 186 9.49 3.41 18.18
CA GLY A 186 10.58 4.05 17.44
C GLY A 186 10.49 3.79 15.94
N LYS A 187 11.07 4.69 15.12
CA LYS A 187 11.28 4.49 13.70
C LYS A 187 12.17 3.26 13.49
N GLY A 188 11.69 2.28 12.72
CA GLY A 188 12.36 0.99 12.56
C GLY A 188 11.95 -0.10 13.57
N GLN A 189 10.95 0.15 14.42
CA GLN A 189 10.46 -0.80 15.42
C GLN A 189 9.80 -2.04 14.78
N ARG A 190 10.04 -3.20 15.39
CA ARG A 190 9.31 -4.45 15.14
C ARG A 190 8.39 -4.73 16.32
N GLY A 191 7.18 -4.21 16.30
CA GLY A 191 6.26 -4.26 17.43
C GLY A 191 5.15 -5.29 17.24
N LEU A 192 4.87 -6.07 18.29
CA LEU A 192 3.70 -6.93 18.40
C LEU A 192 2.65 -6.30 19.30
N ILE A 193 1.43 -6.20 18.79
CA ILE A 193 0.24 -5.86 19.56
C ILE A 193 -0.52 -7.16 19.81
N VAL A 194 -0.30 -7.74 20.99
CA VAL A 194 -0.87 -9.04 21.36
C VAL A 194 -2.30 -8.84 21.84
N ALA A 195 -3.25 -9.50 21.22
CA ALA A 195 -4.66 -9.25 21.41
C ALA A 195 -5.48 -10.54 21.47
N ALA A 196 -6.22 -10.71 22.55
CA ALA A 196 -7.34 -11.67 22.59
C ALA A 196 -8.54 -11.12 21.76
N PRO A 197 -9.49 -11.95 21.36
CA PRO A 197 -10.70 -11.49 20.69
C PRO A 197 -11.43 -10.40 21.50
N PHE A 198 -11.90 -9.35 20.82
CA PHE A 198 -12.69 -8.22 21.41
C PHE A 198 -11.93 -7.32 22.40
N THR A 199 -10.62 -7.24 22.35
CA THR A 199 -9.80 -6.32 23.17
C THR A 199 -9.57 -4.94 22.53
N GLY A 200 -10.17 -4.65 21.38
CA GLY A 200 -10.08 -3.34 20.73
C GLY A 200 -8.84 -3.14 19.84
N LYS A 201 -8.22 -4.23 19.34
CA LYS A 201 -7.03 -4.17 18.48
C LYS A 201 -7.18 -3.24 17.28
N THR A 202 -8.30 -3.34 16.55
CA THR A 202 -8.58 -2.55 15.34
C THR A 202 -8.71 -1.06 15.67
N VAL A 203 -9.40 -0.72 16.76
CA VAL A 203 -9.52 0.67 17.24
C VAL A 203 -8.17 1.25 17.61
N LEU A 204 -7.30 0.47 18.27
CA LEU A 204 -5.95 0.93 18.61
C LEU A 204 -5.11 1.19 17.35
N LEU A 205 -5.18 0.31 16.35
CA LEU A 205 -4.47 0.52 15.07
C LEU A 205 -4.96 1.78 14.35
N GLN A 206 -6.28 2.04 14.30
CA GLN A 206 -6.85 3.27 13.74
C GLN A 206 -6.30 4.52 14.45
N LYS A 207 -6.24 4.49 15.78
CA LYS A 207 -5.71 5.59 16.58
C LYS A 207 -4.22 5.82 16.33
N ILE A 208 -3.42 4.76 16.25
CA ILE A 208 -1.99 4.85 15.93
C ILE A 208 -1.81 5.43 14.52
N ALA A 209 -2.53 4.91 13.51
CA ALA A 209 -2.45 5.41 12.13
C ALA A 209 -2.75 6.91 12.05
N ASN A 210 -3.83 7.34 12.68
CA ASN A 210 -4.24 8.74 12.67
C ASN A 210 -3.28 9.64 13.46
N ALA A 211 -2.75 9.16 14.58
CA ALA A 211 -1.75 9.88 15.37
C ALA A 211 -0.45 10.09 14.57
N VAL A 212 0.03 9.05 13.89
CA VAL A 212 1.22 9.14 13.02
C VAL A 212 0.94 10.11 11.86
N ALA A 213 -0.17 9.96 11.16
CA ALA A 213 -0.53 10.84 10.03
C ALA A 213 -0.70 12.32 10.45
N GLN A 214 -1.09 12.58 11.69
CA GLN A 214 -1.25 13.94 12.23
C GLN A 214 0.07 14.54 12.68
N ASN A 215 0.89 13.78 13.43
CA ASN A 215 2.08 14.29 14.09
C ASN A 215 3.34 14.14 13.22
N HIS A 216 3.31 13.24 12.23
CA HIS A 216 4.41 12.90 11.33
C HIS A 216 3.91 12.83 9.88
N PRO A 217 3.52 13.97 9.28
CA PRO A 217 2.96 14.02 7.91
C PRO A 217 3.96 13.58 6.84
N GLU A 218 5.26 13.54 7.15
CA GLU A 218 6.32 13.04 6.27
C GLU A 218 6.34 11.51 6.16
N VAL A 219 5.73 10.80 7.11
CA VAL A 219 5.75 9.34 7.22
C VAL A 219 4.70 8.71 6.30
N TYR A 220 5.09 7.71 5.54
CA TYR A 220 4.16 6.96 4.72
C TYR A 220 3.47 5.87 5.53
N VAL A 221 2.18 6.04 5.77
CA VAL A 221 1.37 5.11 6.57
C VAL A 221 0.68 4.10 5.66
N ILE A 222 0.92 2.81 5.89
CA ILE A 222 0.25 1.69 5.23
C ILE A 222 -0.46 0.85 6.28
N VAL A 223 -1.76 0.64 6.10
CA VAL A 223 -2.54 -0.34 6.88
C VAL A 223 -2.77 -1.56 6.00
N LEU A 224 -2.30 -2.71 6.45
CA LEU A 224 -2.44 -3.98 5.75
C LEU A 224 -3.38 -4.89 6.54
N LEU A 225 -4.55 -5.17 5.95
CA LEU A 225 -5.57 -6.04 6.52
C LEU A 225 -5.56 -7.39 5.81
N VAL A 226 -5.32 -8.46 6.54
CA VAL A 226 -5.23 -9.82 5.98
C VAL A 226 -6.28 -10.71 6.61
N ASP A 227 -7.13 -11.31 5.77
CA ASP A 227 -8.21 -12.21 6.19
C ASP A 227 -9.19 -11.52 7.16
N GLU A 228 -9.41 -10.21 6.98
CA GLU A 228 -10.38 -9.43 7.76
C GLU A 228 -11.72 -9.30 7.01
N ARG A 229 -12.75 -8.81 7.71
CA ARG A 229 -14.09 -8.69 7.15
C ARG A 229 -14.22 -7.46 6.25
N PRO A 230 -15.00 -7.51 5.15
CA PRO A 230 -15.19 -6.38 4.25
C PRO A 230 -15.70 -5.11 4.93
N GLU A 231 -16.57 -5.23 5.94
CA GLU A 231 -17.05 -4.09 6.74
C GLU A 231 -15.95 -3.44 7.57
N GLU A 232 -15.01 -4.22 8.14
CA GLU A 232 -13.86 -3.70 8.89
C GLU A 232 -12.87 -2.99 7.96
N VAL A 233 -12.69 -3.51 6.73
CA VAL A 233 -11.88 -2.86 5.68
C VAL A 233 -12.48 -1.50 5.32
N THR A 234 -13.79 -1.44 5.08
CA THR A 234 -14.49 -0.19 4.74
C THR A 234 -14.40 0.84 5.87
N ASP A 235 -14.54 0.40 7.12
CA ASP A 235 -14.40 1.28 8.28
C ASP A 235 -12.99 1.85 8.40
N MET A 236 -11.96 0.99 8.21
CA MET A 236 -10.56 1.41 8.22
C MET A 236 -10.28 2.43 7.11
N GLN A 237 -10.75 2.19 5.87
CA GLN A 237 -10.58 3.10 4.74
C GLN A 237 -11.22 4.48 4.98
N ARG A 238 -12.32 4.53 5.72
CA ARG A 238 -13.03 5.79 6.03
C ARG A 238 -12.42 6.55 7.21
N SER A 239 -11.81 5.83 8.14
CA SER A 239 -11.36 6.39 9.42
C SER A 239 -9.87 6.73 9.46
N VAL A 240 -9.05 6.17 8.57
CA VAL A 240 -7.59 6.32 8.59
C VAL A 240 -7.10 7.20 7.45
N LYS A 241 -6.19 8.12 7.79
CA LYS A 241 -5.42 8.90 6.82
C LYS A 241 -4.15 8.15 6.46
N GLY A 242 -4.20 7.33 5.41
CA GLY A 242 -3.09 6.50 4.94
C GLY A 242 -3.54 5.58 3.82
N GLU A 243 -2.62 4.81 3.29
CA GLU A 243 -2.94 3.77 2.32
C GLU A 243 -3.49 2.54 3.03
N VAL A 244 -4.73 2.15 2.73
CA VAL A 244 -5.34 0.94 3.27
C VAL A 244 -5.41 -0.12 2.18
N VAL A 245 -4.70 -1.22 2.40
CA VAL A 245 -4.62 -2.37 1.50
C VAL A 245 -5.17 -3.59 2.22
N ALA A 246 -6.05 -4.32 1.58
CA ALA A 246 -6.73 -5.44 2.21
C ALA A 246 -6.82 -6.67 1.30
N SER A 247 -6.88 -7.82 1.95
CA SER A 247 -7.35 -9.06 1.36
C SER A 247 -8.32 -9.69 2.34
N THR A 248 -9.59 -9.76 1.96
CA THR A 248 -10.71 -10.16 2.82
C THR A 248 -10.82 -11.69 2.95
N PHE A 249 -11.57 -12.16 3.95
CA PHE A 249 -11.64 -13.59 4.29
C PHE A 249 -12.25 -14.48 3.19
N ASP A 250 -12.95 -13.90 2.25
CA ASP A 250 -13.55 -14.57 1.07
C ASP A 250 -12.56 -14.75 -0.09
N GLU A 251 -11.36 -14.14 -0.01
CA GLU A 251 -10.30 -14.31 -0.99
C GLU A 251 -9.40 -15.53 -0.68
N PRO A 252 -8.78 -16.15 -1.68
CA PRO A 252 -7.88 -17.29 -1.48
C PRO A 252 -6.59 -16.90 -0.74
N HIS A 253 -5.97 -17.86 -0.06
CA HIS A 253 -4.75 -17.64 0.74
C HIS A 253 -3.56 -17.09 -0.09
N GLU A 254 -3.46 -17.47 -1.37
CA GLU A 254 -2.47 -16.94 -2.31
C GLU A 254 -2.59 -15.42 -2.45
N ARG A 255 -3.82 -14.91 -2.39
CA ARG A 255 -4.09 -13.48 -2.48
C ARG A 255 -3.60 -12.74 -1.24
N HIS A 256 -3.83 -13.29 -0.04
CA HIS A 256 -3.32 -12.72 1.21
C HIS A 256 -1.80 -12.54 1.16
N VAL A 257 -1.11 -13.55 0.65
CA VAL A 257 0.36 -13.52 0.52
C VAL A 257 0.81 -12.52 -0.55
N GLN A 258 0.17 -12.51 -1.72
CA GLN A 258 0.50 -11.59 -2.82
C GLN A 258 0.39 -10.13 -2.36
N VAL A 259 -0.70 -9.77 -1.69
CA VAL A 259 -0.93 -8.42 -1.17
C VAL A 259 0.14 -8.03 -0.15
N ALA A 260 0.45 -8.93 0.78
CA ALA A 260 1.46 -8.67 1.80
C ALA A 260 2.86 -8.49 1.18
N GLU A 261 3.24 -9.33 0.22
CA GLU A 261 4.52 -9.20 -0.49
C GLU A 261 4.58 -7.90 -1.30
N MET A 262 3.48 -7.48 -1.91
CA MET A 262 3.41 -6.23 -2.66
C MET A 262 3.59 -5.00 -1.75
N VAL A 263 2.90 -4.97 -0.61
CA VAL A 263 3.05 -3.93 0.42
C VAL A 263 4.48 -3.86 0.95
N LEU A 264 5.09 -5.01 1.28
CA LEU A 264 6.46 -5.05 1.76
C LEU A 264 7.45 -4.53 0.71
N ASN A 265 7.27 -4.93 -0.54
CA ASN A 265 8.14 -4.47 -1.63
C ASN A 265 8.01 -2.95 -1.82
N LYS A 266 6.79 -2.41 -1.81
CA LYS A 266 6.57 -0.96 -1.87
C LYS A 266 7.24 -0.22 -0.72
N ALA A 267 7.07 -0.70 0.50
CA ALA A 267 7.69 -0.11 1.68
C ALA A 267 9.22 -0.10 1.58
N ARG A 268 9.84 -1.20 1.14
CA ARG A 268 11.29 -1.26 0.89
C ARG A 268 11.75 -0.25 -0.16
N ARG A 269 10.99 -0.09 -1.26
CA ARG A 269 11.32 0.90 -2.31
C ARG A 269 11.28 2.32 -1.75
N LEU A 270 10.28 2.66 -0.94
CA LEU A 270 10.18 3.97 -0.32
C LEU A 270 11.35 4.23 0.65
N VAL A 271 11.78 3.24 1.44
CA VAL A 271 12.95 3.37 2.33
C VAL A 271 14.25 3.54 1.54
N GLU A 272 14.42 2.89 0.38
CA GLU A 272 15.57 3.13 -0.52
C GLU A 272 15.66 4.59 -1.00
N HIS A 273 14.54 5.31 -0.97
CA HIS A 273 14.42 6.74 -1.23
C HIS A 273 14.38 7.59 0.05
N LYS A 274 14.93 7.06 1.15
CA LYS A 274 15.06 7.75 2.46
C LYS A 274 13.74 8.18 3.08
N ARG A 275 12.64 7.50 2.75
CA ARG A 275 11.33 7.74 3.34
C ARG A 275 11.16 6.92 4.61
N ASP A 276 10.49 7.51 5.60
CA ASP A 276 10.01 6.79 6.76
C ASP A 276 8.67 6.14 6.43
N VAL A 277 8.57 4.83 6.66
CA VAL A 277 7.38 4.04 6.37
C VAL A 277 6.95 3.29 7.62
N ILE A 278 5.65 3.32 7.91
CA ILE A 278 5.05 2.47 8.94
C ILE A 278 4.00 1.55 8.31
N ILE A 279 4.12 0.25 8.58
CA ILE A 279 3.12 -0.76 8.24
C ILE A 279 2.39 -1.16 9.51
N LEU A 280 1.07 -0.99 9.52
CA LEU A 280 0.18 -1.49 10.55
C LEU A 280 -0.52 -2.74 10.01
N LEU A 281 -0.15 -3.93 10.50
CA LEU A 281 -0.62 -5.23 9.99
C LEU A 281 -1.66 -5.84 10.94
N ASP A 282 -2.86 -6.05 10.45
CA ASP A 282 -3.89 -6.85 11.12
C ASP A 282 -4.27 -8.06 10.26
N SER A 283 -3.80 -9.30 10.51
CA SER A 283 -2.89 -9.71 11.58
C SER A 283 -1.74 -10.58 11.05
N ILE A 284 -0.63 -10.59 11.76
CA ILE A 284 0.50 -11.49 11.44
C ILE A 284 0.12 -12.95 11.61
N THR A 285 -0.78 -13.26 12.55
CA THR A 285 -1.28 -14.62 12.79
C THR A 285 -1.99 -15.16 11.55
N ARG A 286 -2.88 -14.35 10.95
CA ARG A 286 -3.62 -14.76 9.74
C ARG A 286 -2.73 -14.83 8.52
N LEU A 287 -1.77 -13.90 8.39
CA LEU A 287 -0.76 -13.96 7.33
C LEU A 287 0.08 -15.25 7.44
N ALA A 288 0.51 -15.62 8.65
CA ALA A 288 1.25 -16.85 8.88
C ALA A 288 0.42 -18.11 8.54
N ARG A 289 -0.88 -18.13 8.87
CA ARG A 289 -1.82 -19.20 8.47
C ARG A 289 -1.92 -19.31 6.94
N ALA A 290 -2.03 -18.20 6.23
CA ALA A 290 -2.07 -18.19 4.78
C ALA A 290 -0.80 -18.80 4.18
N TYR A 291 0.37 -18.41 4.67
CA TYR A 291 1.63 -19.03 4.27
C TYR A 291 1.69 -20.51 4.59
N ASN A 292 1.16 -20.95 5.76
CA ASN A 292 1.13 -22.36 6.12
C ASN A 292 0.27 -23.19 5.16
N THR A 293 -0.74 -22.60 4.57
CA THR A 293 -1.62 -23.28 3.61
C THR A 293 -0.98 -23.40 2.22
N ILE A 294 -0.24 -22.38 1.76
CA ILE A 294 0.29 -22.34 0.38
C ILE A 294 1.69 -22.93 0.23
N VAL A 295 2.47 -23.01 1.33
CA VAL A 295 3.83 -23.55 1.26
C VAL A 295 3.76 -25.07 1.08
N PRO A 296 4.51 -25.65 0.14
CA PRO A 296 4.60 -27.11 -0.01
C PRO A 296 5.05 -27.76 1.29
N ALA A 297 4.38 -28.84 1.68
CA ALA A 297 4.68 -29.57 2.91
C ALA A 297 6.14 -30.03 2.96
N SER A 298 6.89 -29.61 3.98
CA SER A 298 8.29 -30.00 4.18
C SER A 298 8.44 -31.41 4.76
N GLY A 299 7.34 -31.98 5.23
CA GLY A 299 7.34 -33.25 6.01
C GLY A 299 7.75 -33.06 7.48
N LYS A 300 8.10 -31.84 7.89
CA LYS A 300 8.44 -31.51 9.28
C LYS A 300 7.39 -30.53 9.83
N VAL A 301 6.50 -31.04 10.66
CA VAL A 301 5.41 -30.26 11.26
C VAL A 301 5.74 -29.97 12.71
N LEU A 302 5.69 -28.70 13.07
CA LEU A 302 5.76 -28.19 14.44
C LEU A 302 4.44 -28.50 15.20
N SER A 303 4.44 -28.28 16.51
CA SER A 303 3.19 -28.36 17.28
C SER A 303 2.14 -27.42 16.70
N GLY A 304 0.84 -27.76 16.81
CA GLY A 304 -0.24 -26.96 16.25
C GLY A 304 -0.43 -27.08 14.73
N GLY A 305 0.29 -27.98 14.04
CA GLY A 305 0.09 -28.18 12.59
C GLY A 305 0.79 -27.16 11.70
N VAL A 306 1.80 -26.46 12.21
CA VAL A 306 2.59 -25.47 11.45
C VAL A 306 3.74 -26.18 10.74
N ASP A 307 3.85 -26.06 9.41
CA ASP A 307 5.02 -26.53 8.67
C ASP A 307 6.28 -25.72 9.04
N ALA A 308 7.41 -26.40 9.23
CA ALA A 308 8.66 -25.76 9.64
C ALA A 308 9.14 -24.65 8.68
N ASN A 309 8.79 -24.73 7.38
CA ASN A 309 9.17 -23.74 6.37
C ASN A 309 8.14 -22.61 6.25
N ALA A 310 6.91 -22.82 6.72
CA ALA A 310 5.80 -21.88 6.53
C ALA A 310 6.07 -20.49 7.16
N LEU A 311 6.75 -20.46 8.31
CA LEU A 311 6.99 -19.22 9.04
C LEU A 311 8.19 -18.42 8.55
N GLN A 312 9.01 -18.95 7.64
CA GLN A 312 10.21 -18.24 7.16
C GLN A 312 9.87 -16.91 6.43
N ARG A 313 8.87 -16.96 5.53
CA ARG A 313 8.48 -15.76 4.76
C ARG A 313 7.81 -14.69 5.64
N PRO A 314 6.80 -15.01 6.48
CA PRO A 314 6.23 -14.03 7.39
C PRO A 314 7.25 -13.51 8.42
N LYS A 315 8.21 -14.30 8.88
CA LYS A 315 9.34 -13.80 9.69
C LYS A 315 10.24 -12.82 8.93
N ARG A 316 10.50 -13.07 7.64
CA ARG A 316 11.21 -12.11 6.78
C ARG A 316 10.42 -10.83 6.55
N PHE A 317 9.10 -10.93 6.44
CA PHE A 317 8.22 -9.76 6.38
C PHE A 317 8.38 -8.90 7.62
N PHE A 318 8.14 -9.47 8.80
CA PHE A 318 8.22 -8.76 10.07
C PHE A 318 9.66 -8.32 10.40
N GLY A 319 10.64 -9.16 10.12
CA GLY A 319 12.07 -8.88 10.31
C GLY A 319 12.66 -7.84 9.34
N ALA A 320 11.91 -7.41 8.33
CA ALA A 320 12.34 -6.34 7.45
C ALA A 320 12.36 -4.97 8.15
N ALA A 321 11.58 -4.79 9.21
CA ALA A 321 11.54 -3.53 9.95
C ALA A 321 12.92 -3.19 10.55
N ARG A 322 13.40 -1.98 10.23
CA ARG A 322 14.69 -1.44 10.68
C ARG A 322 14.75 0.07 10.50
N ASN A 323 15.50 0.74 11.34
CA ASN A 323 16.01 2.07 11.09
C ASN A 323 17.27 1.96 10.23
N VAL A 324 17.59 2.96 9.43
CA VAL A 324 18.65 2.91 8.42
C VAL A 324 19.59 4.11 8.54
N GLU A 325 20.91 3.84 8.54
CA GLU A 325 21.94 4.88 8.67
C GLU A 325 21.95 5.86 7.49
N GLU A 326 21.66 5.37 6.29
CA GLU A 326 21.62 6.17 5.06
C GLU A 326 20.39 7.09 4.98
N GLY A 327 19.46 6.94 5.93
CA GLY A 327 18.20 7.68 6.05
C GLY A 327 16.99 6.87 5.66
N GLY A 328 15.86 7.22 6.27
CA GLY A 328 14.60 6.47 6.17
C GLY A 328 14.49 5.30 7.14
N SER A 329 13.29 4.82 7.34
CA SER A 329 13.02 3.70 8.24
C SER A 329 11.83 2.87 7.79
N LEU A 330 11.82 1.58 8.13
CA LEU A 330 10.67 0.71 8.01
C LEU A 330 10.25 0.26 9.40
N THR A 331 9.08 0.71 9.86
CA THR A 331 8.45 0.28 11.11
C THR A 331 7.32 -0.68 10.80
N ILE A 332 7.21 -1.79 11.53
CA ILE A 332 6.11 -2.74 11.39
C ILE A 332 5.50 -2.97 12.77
N LEU A 333 4.22 -2.62 12.92
CA LEU A 333 3.40 -2.97 14.06
C LEU A 333 2.37 -4.00 13.62
N ALA A 334 2.45 -5.20 14.14
CA ALA A 334 1.59 -6.30 13.75
C ALA A 334 0.74 -6.78 14.93
N THR A 335 -0.55 -7.00 14.71
CA THR A 335 -1.38 -7.67 15.72
C THR A 335 -1.11 -9.17 15.69
N ALA A 336 -0.94 -9.74 16.89
CA ALA A 336 -0.83 -11.18 17.10
C ALA A 336 -2.04 -11.66 17.91
N LEU A 337 -2.74 -12.68 17.39
CA LEU A 337 -3.95 -13.20 18.02
C LEU A 337 -3.59 -14.28 19.03
N ILE A 338 -4.12 -14.16 20.24
CA ILE A 338 -4.00 -15.13 21.32
C ILE A 338 -5.40 -15.52 21.83
N GLU A 339 -5.48 -16.56 22.65
CA GLU A 339 -6.75 -17.04 23.24
C GLU A 339 -7.84 -17.38 22.20
N THR A 340 -7.44 -17.78 21.01
CA THR A 340 -8.37 -18.16 19.92
C THR A 340 -8.86 -19.60 20.06
N GLY A 341 -8.32 -20.36 21.00
CA GLY A 341 -8.52 -21.81 21.11
C GLY A 341 -7.73 -22.65 20.09
N SER A 342 -6.90 -22.01 19.26
CA SER A 342 -6.07 -22.67 18.24
C SER A 342 -4.63 -22.80 18.70
N ARG A 343 -4.14 -24.04 18.85
CA ARG A 343 -2.71 -24.31 19.11
C ARG A 343 -1.78 -23.77 18.03
N MET A 344 -2.27 -23.62 16.80
CA MET A 344 -1.51 -23.03 15.71
C MET A 344 -1.16 -21.57 16.04
N ASP A 345 -2.12 -20.81 16.55
CA ASP A 345 -1.93 -19.39 16.87
C ASP A 345 -0.94 -19.19 18.01
N ASP A 346 -0.99 -20.08 19.02
CA ASP A 346 -0.03 -20.05 20.13
C ASP A 346 1.41 -20.27 19.62
N VAL A 347 1.61 -21.23 18.71
CA VAL A 347 2.91 -21.49 18.10
C VAL A 347 3.35 -20.31 17.24
N ILE A 348 2.47 -19.76 16.43
CA ILE A 348 2.76 -18.57 15.60
C ILE A 348 3.18 -17.41 16.51
N PHE A 349 2.43 -17.12 17.56
CA PHE A 349 2.76 -16.04 18.50
C PHE A 349 4.17 -16.23 19.11
N GLU A 350 4.47 -17.42 19.67
CA GLU A 350 5.78 -17.70 20.27
C GLU A 350 6.93 -17.53 19.26
N GLU A 351 6.73 -17.93 18.01
CA GLU A 351 7.72 -17.81 16.96
C GLU A 351 7.98 -16.35 16.52
N PHE A 352 6.98 -15.47 16.62
CA PHE A 352 7.11 -14.04 16.32
C PHE A 352 7.60 -13.22 17.51
N LYS A 353 7.30 -13.63 18.74
CA LYS A 353 7.79 -13.02 19.97
C LYS A 353 9.32 -12.91 19.98
N GLY A 354 10.01 -13.95 19.52
CA GLY A 354 11.48 -13.95 19.40
C GLY A 354 12.03 -13.07 18.25
N THR A 355 11.18 -12.61 17.31
CA THR A 355 11.57 -11.78 16.17
C THR A 355 11.33 -10.28 16.46
N GLY A 356 10.34 -9.96 17.27
CA GLY A 356 10.01 -8.60 17.68
C GLY A 356 11.03 -8.00 18.66
N ASN A 357 11.01 -6.67 18.78
CA ASN A 357 11.77 -5.92 19.78
C ASN A 357 10.86 -4.98 20.60
N MET A 358 9.56 -5.12 20.47
CA MET A 358 8.52 -4.46 21.27
C MET A 358 7.29 -5.34 21.33
N GLU A 359 6.66 -5.42 22.48
CA GLU A 359 5.44 -6.20 22.71
C GLU A 359 4.51 -5.44 23.66
N ILE A 360 3.24 -5.33 23.28
CA ILE A 360 2.19 -4.78 24.14
C ILE A 360 1.00 -5.73 24.15
N HIS A 361 0.51 -6.06 25.33
CA HIS A 361 -0.66 -6.93 25.51
C HIS A 361 -1.91 -6.09 25.78
N LEU A 362 -2.96 -6.37 25.01
CA LEU A 362 -4.28 -5.77 25.24
C LEU A 362 -5.10 -6.70 26.12
N ASP A 363 -5.56 -6.19 27.24
CA ASP A 363 -6.48 -6.85 28.16
C ASP A 363 -7.92 -6.33 27.97
N ARG A 364 -8.92 -7.09 28.48
CA ARG A 364 -10.36 -6.78 28.35
C ARG A 364 -10.82 -5.77 29.36
#